data_b318117e421cd8c85842ac50ab0a6cd0
#
_entry.id   b318117e421cd8c85842ac50ab0a6cd0
#
_cell.length_a   1.000
_cell.length_b   1.000
_cell.length_c   1.000
_cell.angle_alpha   90.00
_cell.angle_beta   90.00
_cell.angle_gamma   90.00
#
_symmetry.space_group_name_H-M   'P 1'
#
loop_
_entity.id
_entity.type
_entity.pdbx_description
1 polymer ?
#
loop_
_entity_poly.entity_id
_entity_poly.type
_entity_poly.pdbx_seq_one_letter_code
_entity_poly.pdbx_strand_id
1 'polypeptide(L)'
;IFTAIAQAAREEGFHLLLDGTNASDRVDDRPGMQALRELEVLSPLRLCGLTKAEIRRRSREAGLFTWDKPAYACLATRIPTGTAITLEDLRRTEQCEAFLMELGFSGFRIRLMDGCARLEMPEAQFPMLLAHREAVLERLKKDYTRVLLDLEARHEQ
;
A
#
# COMPACT_ATOMS: atom_id res chain seq x y z
N ILE A 1 10.22 -11.83 -4.57
CA ILE A 1 9.24 -12.03 -3.49
C ILE A 1 8.44 -13.31 -3.73
N PHE A 2 7.68 -13.43 -4.82
CA PHE A 2 6.83 -14.61 -5.08
C PHE A 2 7.60 -15.92 -5.13
N THR A 3 8.80 -15.95 -5.73
CA THR A 3 9.68 -17.13 -5.75
C THR A 3 10.05 -17.60 -4.34
N ALA A 4 10.39 -16.66 -3.44
CA ALA A 4 10.72 -16.99 -2.05
C ALA A 4 9.48 -17.52 -1.28
N ILE A 5 8.29 -16.96 -1.53
CA ILE A 5 7.04 -17.45 -0.94
C ILE A 5 6.72 -18.86 -1.44
N ALA A 6 6.86 -19.12 -2.74
CA ALA A 6 6.61 -20.43 -3.32
C ALA A 6 7.60 -21.50 -2.80
N GLN A 7 8.86 -21.11 -2.60
CA GLN A 7 9.86 -21.99 -2.01
C GLN A 7 9.51 -22.32 -0.55
N ALA A 8 9.25 -21.32 0.28
CA ALA A 8 8.88 -21.51 1.68
C ALA A 8 7.61 -22.36 1.80
N ALA A 9 6.60 -22.14 0.96
CA ALA A 9 5.39 -22.94 0.96
C ALA A 9 5.67 -24.43 0.65
N ARG A 10 6.55 -24.71 -0.32
CA ARG A 10 6.94 -26.11 -0.65
C ARG A 10 7.69 -26.77 0.50
N GLU A 11 8.58 -26.04 1.16
CA GLU A 11 9.34 -26.51 2.33
C GLU A 11 8.40 -26.85 3.50
N GLU A 12 7.30 -26.12 3.64
CA GLU A 12 6.24 -26.36 4.63
C GLU A 12 5.17 -27.39 4.16
N GLY A 13 5.32 -27.96 2.96
CA GLY A 13 4.41 -28.98 2.43
C GLY A 13 3.15 -28.43 1.77
N PHE A 14 3.07 -27.14 1.48
CA PHE A 14 1.95 -26.56 0.75
C PHE A 14 2.21 -26.60 -0.75
N HIS A 15 1.26 -27.20 -1.49
CA HIS A 15 1.35 -27.35 -2.95
C HIS A 15 0.46 -26.38 -3.71
N LEU A 16 -0.41 -25.66 -3.04
CA LEU A 16 -1.35 -24.72 -3.63
C LEU A 16 -1.18 -23.33 -3.00
N LEU A 17 -0.90 -22.34 -3.83
CA LEU A 17 -0.84 -20.94 -3.43
C LEU A 17 -2.07 -20.21 -3.95
N LEU A 18 -2.67 -19.40 -3.09
CA LEU A 18 -3.80 -18.54 -3.42
C LEU A 18 -3.43 -17.09 -3.19
N ASP A 19 -3.98 -16.17 -4.02
CA ASP A 19 -3.86 -14.73 -3.81
C ASP A 19 -5.22 -14.03 -3.71
N GLY A 20 -5.20 -12.75 -3.33
CA GLY A 20 -6.39 -11.90 -3.19
C GLY A 20 -6.75 -11.11 -4.45
N THR A 21 -6.18 -11.41 -5.60
CA THR A 21 -6.50 -10.73 -6.86
C THR A 21 -7.97 -10.92 -7.20
N ASN A 22 -8.66 -9.82 -7.53
CA ASN A 22 -10.10 -9.81 -7.81
C ASN A 22 -10.41 -9.37 -9.25
N ALA A 23 -11.67 -9.40 -9.66
CA ALA A 23 -12.07 -9.07 -11.02
C ALA A 23 -11.86 -7.60 -11.41
N SER A 24 -11.77 -6.68 -10.44
CA SER A 24 -11.49 -5.26 -10.68
C SER A 24 -10.00 -4.94 -10.88
N ASP A 25 -9.08 -5.87 -10.54
CA ASP A 25 -7.66 -5.65 -10.70
C ASP A 25 -7.25 -5.71 -12.18
N ARG A 26 -6.61 -4.64 -12.67
CA ARG A 26 -6.13 -4.58 -14.07
C ARG A 26 -4.92 -5.50 -14.23
N VAL A 27 -4.96 -6.33 -15.28
CA VAL A 27 -3.92 -7.36 -15.54
C VAL A 27 -2.67 -6.74 -16.13
N ASP A 28 -2.82 -5.69 -16.93
CA ASP A 28 -1.79 -5.21 -17.85
C ASP A 28 -0.73 -4.32 -17.16
N ASP A 29 -1.04 -3.76 -15.98
CA ASP A 29 -0.20 -2.77 -15.31
C ASP A 29 0.63 -3.30 -14.13
N ARG A 30 0.66 -4.62 -13.87
CA ARG A 30 1.33 -5.15 -12.67
C ARG A 30 2.41 -6.17 -13.02
N PRO A 31 3.71 -5.83 -12.83
CA PRO A 31 4.82 -6.79 -13.03
C PRO A 31 4.67 -8.10 -12.25
N GLY A 32 3.93 -8.06 -11.13
CA GLY A 32 3.64 -9.25 -10.32
C GLY A 32 2.71 -10.27 -10.98
N MET A 33 1.87 -9.88 -11.95
CA MET A 33 0.92 -10.79 -12.60
C MET A 33 1.59 -11.86 -13.44
N GLN A 34 2.73 -11.54 -14.05
CA GLN A 34 3.52 -12.54 -14.77
C GLN A 34 4.08 -13.58 -13.79
N ALA A 35 4.65 -13.14 -12.66
CA ALA A 35 5.17 -14.03 -11.63
C ALA A 35 4.08 -14.94 -11.02
N LEU A 36 2.86 -14.45 -10.83
CA LEU A 36 1.73 -15.27 -10.36
C LEU A 36 1.38 -16.39 -11.34
N ARG A 37 1.41 -16.10 -12.65
CA ARG A 37 1.18 -17.11 -13.69
C ARG A 37 2.29 -18.16 -13.74
N GLU A 38 3.55 -17.72 -13.70
CA GLU A 38 4.72 -18.61 -13.74
C GLU A 38 4.80 -19.56 -12.53
N LEU A 39 4.26 -19.13 -11.39
CA LEU A 39 4.22 -19.89 -10.14
C LEU A 39 2.88 -20.62 -9.90
N GLU A 40 2.00 -20.62 -10.88
CA GLU A 40 0.66 -21.27 -10.84
C GLU A 40 -0.16 -20.86 -9.60
N VAL A 41 -0.03 -19.59 -9.17
CA VAL A 41 -0.83 -19.05 -8.06
C VAL A 41 -2.26 -18.84 -8.52
N LEU A 42 -3.23 -19.40 -7.80
CA LEU A 42 -4.64 -19.23 -8.12
C LEU A 42 -5.20 -17.96 -7.47
N SER A 43 -6.05 -17.27 -8.22
CA SER A 43 -6.80 -16.07 -7.78
C SER A 43 -8.30 -16.39 -7.67
N PRO A 44 -8.79 -17.03 -6.60
CA PRO A 44 -10.15 -17.53 -6.50
C PRO A 44 -11.21 -16.43 -6.66
N LEU A 45 -10.97 -15.24 -6.08
CA LEU A 45 -11.90 -14.12 -6.19
C LEU A 45 -12.07 -13.67 -7.64
N ARG A 46 -10.97 -13.66 -8.40
CA ARG A 46 -10.98 -13.33 -9.82
C ARG A 46 -11.65 -14.42 -10.66
N LEU A 47 -11.34 -15.68 -10.38
CA LEU A 47 -11.94 -16.83 -11.07
C LEU A 47 -13.47 -16.86 -10.88
N CYS A 48 -13.94 -16.46 -9.70
CA CYS A 48 -15.37 -16.33 -9.41
C CYS A 48 -15.98 -15.01 -9.93
N GLY A 49 -15.23 -14.16 -10.63
CA GLY A 49 -15.72 -12.90 -11.17
C GLY A 49 -16.04 -11.84 -10.09
N LEU A 50 -15.56 -12.00 -8.86
CA LEU A 50 -15.88 -11.08 -7.76
C LEU A 50 -15.12 -9.77 -7.90
N THR A 51 -15.87 -8.67 -7.97
CA THR A 51 -15.35 -7.32 -7.99
C THR A 51 -15.02 -6.83 -6.56
N LYS A 52 -14.17 -5.79 -6.44
CA LYS A 52 -13.85 -5.15 -5.14
C LYS A 52 -15.14 -4.69 -4.41
N ALA A 53 -16.12 -4.17 -5.14
CA ALA A 53 -17.38 -3.73 -4.56
C ALA A 53 -18.18 -4.92 -3.98
N GLU A 54 -18.26 -6.03 -4.70
CA GLU A 54 -18.95 -7.24 -4.23
C GLU A 54 -18.24 -7.87 -3.04
N ILE A 55 -16.91 -7.91 -3.05
CA ILE A 55 -16.11 -8.41 -1.94
C ILE A 55 -16.41 -7.58 -0.67
N ARG A 56 -16.40 -6.24 -0.77
CA ARG A 56 -16.75 -5.36 0.34
C ARG A 56 -18.17 -5.60 0.85
N ARG A 57 -19.16 -5.71 -0.06
CA ARG A 57 -20.54 -6.00 0.30
C ARG A 57 -20.66 -7.33 1.06
N ARG A 58 -20.07 -8.40 0.52
CA ARG A 58 -20.09 -9.72 1.16
C ARG A 58 -19.35 -9.72 2.52
N SER A 59 -18.22 -9.02 2.61
CA SER A 59 -17.49 -8.86 3.86
C SER A 59 -18.32 -8.13 4.92
N ARG A 60 -19.08 -7.11 4.53
CA ARG A 60 -20.01 -6.42 5.42
C ARG A 60 -21.14 -7.32 5.88
N GLU A 61 -21.77 -8.09 4.97
CA GLU A 61 -22.81 -9.05 5.27
C GLU A 61 -22.33 -10.15 6.22
N ALA A 62 -21.07 -10.57 6.09
CA ALA A 62 -20.41 -11.53 6.96
C ALA A 62 -19.90 -10.94 8.28
N GLY A 63 -20.11 -9.64 8.54
CA GLY A 63 -19.66 -8.97 9.76
C GLY A 63 -18.13 -8.81 9.88
N LEU A 64 -17.39 -8.89 8.78
CA LEU A 64 -15.95 -8.74 8.79
C LEU A 64 -15.59 -7.26 8.98
N PHE A 65 -14.79 -6.95 10.00
CA PHE A 65 -14.38 -5.57 10.34
C PHE A 65 -13.52 -4.88 9.25
N THR A 66 -13.08 -5.63 8.26
CA THR A 66 -12.21 -5.13 7.17
C THR A 66 -12.98 -4.61 5.96
N TRP A 67 -14.32 -4.68 5.94
CA TRP A 67 -15.15 -4.38 4.78
C TRP A 67 -15.01 -2.94 4.28
N ASP A 68 -14.78 -1.97 5.18
CA ASP A 68 -14.64 -0.53 4.89
C ASP A 68 -13.20 -0.03 4.96
N LYS A 69 -12.24 -0.92 5.26
CA LYS A 69 -10.83 -0.48 5.34
C LYS A 69 -10.37 0.20 4.04
N PRO A 70 -9.74 1.38 4.16
CA PRO A 70 -9.07 2.01 3.01
C PRO A 70 -8.01 1.09 2.42
N ALA A 71 -7.77 1.20 1.12
CA ALA A 71 -6.69 0.45 0.47
C ALA A 71 -5.33 0.95 0.99
N TYR A 72 -4.65 0.12 1.76
CA TYR A 72 -3.30 0.38 2.23
C TYR A 72 -2.32 -0.54 1.49
N ALA A 73 -1.59 0.03 0.54
CA ALA A 73 -0.61 -0.73 -0.23
C ALA A 73 0.63 -1.04 0.62
N CYS A 74 1.37 -2.08 0.24
CA CYS A 74 2.64 -2.46 0.88
C CYS A 74 3.60 -1.26 0.98
N LEU A 75 4.25 -1.07 2.13
CA LEU A 75 5.23 -0.01 2.36
C LEU A 75 6.39 -0.02 1.35
N ALA A 76 6.76 -1.17 0.82
CA ALA A 76 7.75 -1.27 -0.25
C ALA A 76 7.42 -0.40 -1.47
N THR A 77 6.13 -0.13 -1.71
CA THR A 77 5.71 0.78 -2.80
C THR A 77 6.03 2.25 -2.55
N ARG A 78 6.49 2.63 -1.34
CA ARG A 78 6.93 4.00 -1.03
C ARG A 78 8.35 4.26 -1.51
N ILE A 79 9.09 3.20 -1.78
CA ILE A 79 10.48 3.25 -2.23
C ILE A 79 10.50 3.24 -3.76
N PRO A 80 11.29 4.11 -4.42
CA PRO A 80 11.36 4.18 -5.87
C PRO A 80 11.81 2.85 -6.50
N THR A 81 11.28 2.53 -7.67
CA THR A 81 11.73 1.37 -8.45
C THR A 81 13.21 1.48 -8.75
N GLY A 82 13.96 0.38 -8.56
CA GLY A 82 15.40 0.34 -8.74
C GLY A 82 16.21 0.72 -7.49
N THR A 83 15.57 1.20 -6.43
CA THR A 83 16.22 1.46 -5.13
C THR A 83 16.13 0.23 -4.24
N ALA A 84 17.22 -0.09 -3.53
CA ALA A 84 17.24 -1.19 -2.57
C ALA A 84 16.26 -0.89 -1.42
N ILE A 85 15.45 -1.88 -1.05
CA ILE A 85 14.50 -1.77 0.05
C ILE A 85 15.23 -2.15 1.34
N THR A 86 15.37 -1.23 2.29
CA THR A 86 15.95 -1.49 3.59
C THR A 86 14.89 -1.57 4.69
N LEU A 87 15.17 -2.31 5.76
CA LEU A 87 14.28 -2.33 6.93
C LEU A 87 14.19 -0.96 7.61
N GLU A 88 15.25 -0.17 7.54
CA GLU A 88 15.28 1.18 8.08
C GLU A 88 14.31 2.10 7.33
N ASP A 89 14.35 2.08 6.00
CA ASP A 89 13.43 2.84 5.14
C ASP A 89 11.97 2.47 5.38
N LEU A 90 11.69 1.17 5.53
CA LEU A 90 10.34 0.70 5.81
C LEU A 90 9.85 1.17 7.18
N ARG A 91 10.68 1.02 8.23
CA ARG A 91 10.32 1.41 9.60
C ARG A 91 10.08 2.91 9.74
N ARG A 92 11.00 3.76 9.21
CA ARG A 92 10.82 5.21 9.27
C ARG A 92 9.57 5.66 8.52
N THR A 93 9.31 5.06 7.35
CA THR A 93 8.10 5.37 6.57
C THR A 93 6.84 4.96 7.33
N GLU A 94 6.81 3.74 7.90
CA GLU A 94 5.70 3.25 8.71
C GLU A 94 5.39 4.16 9.89
N GLN A 95 6.42 4.55 10.66
CA GLN A 95 6.26 5.44 11.81
C GLN A 95 5.76 6.83 11.42
N CYS A 96 6.23 7.37 10.28
CA CYS A 96 5.77 8.66 9.79
C CYS A 96 4.33 8.57 9.24
N GLU A 97 3.97 7.50 8.54
CA GLU A 97 2.57 7.29 8.10
C GLU A 97 1.64 7.06 9.30
N ALA A 98 2.06 6.29 10.33
CA ALA A 98 1.28 6.10 11.55
C ALA A 98 1.01 7.45 12.26
N PHE A 99 2.01 8.30 12.41
CA PHE A 99 1.86 9.63 12.99
C PHE A 99 0.85 10.50 12.22
N LEU A 100 0.90 10.48 10.89
CA LEU A 100 -0.11 11.21 10.10
C LEU A 100 -1.52 10.63 10.26
N MET A 101 -1.65 9.29 10.39
CA MET A 101 -2.95 8.67 10.69
C MET A 101 -3.49 9.08 12.06
N GLU A 102 -2.64 9.19 13.08
CA GLU A 102 -3.01 9.69 14.42
C GLU A 102 -3.51 11.15 14.38
N LEU A 103 -2.97 11.97 13.48
CA LEU A 103 -3.48 13.32 13.22
C LEU A 103 -4.80 13.36 12.42
N GLY A 104 -5.31 12.20 11.97
CA GLY A 104 -6.57 12.09 11.23
C GLY A 104 -6.44 12.10 9.71
N PHE A 105 -5.22 12.07 9.17
CA PHE A 105 -5.03 11.95 7.71
C PHE A 105 -5.36 10.54 7.22
N SER A 106 -5.92 10.44 6.02
CA SER A 106 -6.27 9.18 5.38
C SER A 106 -6.01 9.22 3.87
N GLY A 107 -5.90 8.06 3.22
CA GLY A 107 -5.72 7.99 1.77
C GLY A 107 -4.41 8.59 1.23
N PHE A 108 -3.49 8.97 2.09
CA PHE A 108 -2.19 9.54 1.75
C PHE A 108 -1.09 8.48 1.59
N ARG A 109 0.08 8.92 1.13
CA ARG A 109 1.33 8.13 1.10
C ARG A 109 2.53 9.05 1.32
N ILE A 110 3.55 8.51 2.00
CA ILE A 110 4.86 9.15 2.11
C ILE A 110 5.82 8.41 1.18
N ARG A 111 6.19 9.03 0.06
CA ARG A 111 7.17 8.44 -0.85
C ARG A 111 8.58 8.92 -0.54
N LEU A 112 9.50 7.96 -0.51
CA LEU A 112 10.92 8.25 -0.42
C LEU A 112 11.43 8.81 -1.76
N MET A 113 12.11 9.94 -1.74
CA MET A 113 12.71 10.57 -2.90
C MET A 113 14.03 11.24 -2.48
N ASP A 114 15.18 10.64 -2.82
CA ASP A 114 16.52 11.17 -2.53
C ASP A 114 16.70 11.67 -1.08
N GLY A 115 16.27 10.87 -0.10
CA GLY A 115 16.32 11.22 1.31
C GLY A 115 15.21 12.19 1.77
N CYS A 116 14.33 12.61 0.87
CA CYS A 116 13.18 13.45 1.17
C CYS A 116 11.92 12.62 1.36
N ALA A 117 10.96 13.11 2.15
CA ALA A 117 9.59 12.62 2.22
C ALA A 117 8.72 13.42 1.25
N ARG A 118 8.17 12.79 0.20
CA ARG A 118 7.13 13.37 -0.64
C ARG A 118 5.76 12.90 -0.18
N LEU A 119 4.94 13.84 0.30
CA LEU A 119 3.57 13.59 0.73
C LEU A 119 2.65 13.62 -0.48
N GLU A 120 1.99 12.51 -0.76
CA GLU A 120 0.90 12.38 -1.74
C GLU A 120 -0.40 12.20 -0.96
N MET A 121 -1.37 13.10 -1.11
CA MET A 121 -2.63 13.04 -0.36
C MET A 121 -3.81 13.61 -1.16
N PRO A 122 -5.06 13.30 -0.76
CA PRO A 122 -6.24 13.93 -1.34
C PRO A 122 -6.22 15.46 -1.14
N GLU A 123 -6.63 16.22 -2.15
CA GLU A 123 -6.67 17.69 -2.12
C GLU A 123 -7.46 18.23 -0.92
N ALA A 124 -8.56 17.57 -0.57
CA ALA A 124 -9.39 17.95 0.58
C ALA A 124 -8.61 17.99 1.91
N GLN A 125 -7.46 17.35 2.01
CA GLN A 125 -6.63 17.31 3.21
C GLN A 125 -5.51 18.36 3.22
N PHE A 126 -5.29 19.11 2.14
CA PHE A 126 -4.27 20.16 2.09
C PHE A 126 -4.46 21.24 3.16
N PRO A 127 -5.67 21.77 3.42
CA PRO A 127 -5.87 22.74 4.49
C PRO A 127 -5.50 22.17 5.87
N MET A 128 -5.85 20.90 6.13
CA MET A 128 -5.50 20.22 7.38
C MET A 128 -3.98 20.04 7.51
N LEU A 129 -3.29 19.70 6.40
CA LEU A 129 -1.83 19.60 6.40
C LEU A 129 -1.18 20.92 6.76
N LEU A 130 -1.67 22.04 6.20
CA LEU A 130 -1.15 23.36 6.48
C LEU A 130 -1.40 23.76 7.94
N ALA A 131 -2.55 23.40 8.52
CA ALA A 131 -2.87 23.64 9.93
C ALA A 131 -1.95 22.84 10.87
N HIS A 132 -1.54 21.62 10.49
CA HIS A 132 -0.63 20.77 11.27
C HIS A 132 0.84 20.86 10.82
N ARG A 133 1.19 21.87 10.01
CA ARG A 133 2.50 21.98 9.33
C ARG A 133 3.68 21.83 10.30
N GLU A 134 3.64 22.50 11.45
CA GLU A 134 4.75 22.49 12.39
C GLU A 134 4.98 21.10 12.99
N ALA A 135 3.93 20.44 13.46
CA ALA A 135 4.00 19.10 14.02
C ALA A 135 4.47 18.06 12.98
N VAL A 136 3.98 18.18 11.73
CA VAL A 136 4.39 17.30 10.63
C VAL A 136 5.86 17.49 10.30
N LEU A 137 6.35 18.73 10.22
CA LEU A 137 7.76 19.03 9.96
C LEU A 137 8.65 18.53 11.10
N GLU A 138 8.26 18.78 12.35
CA GLU A 138 9.03 18.33 13.53
C GLU A 138 9.18 16.79 13.54
N ARG A 139 8.10 16.05 13.23
CA ARG A 139 8.15 14.60 13.22
C ARG A 139 8.93 14.05 12.03
N LEU A 140 8.61 14.48 10.80
CA LEU A 140 9.17 13.88 9.60
C LEU A 140 10.65 14.26 9.39
N LYS A 141 11.08 15.43 9.84
CA LYS A 141 12.50 15.84 9.74
C LYS A 141 13.44 15.09 10.66
N LYS A 142 12.95 14.26 11.55
CA LYS A 142 13.80 13.30 12.32
C LYS A 142 14.34 12.20 11.41
N ASP A 143 13.60 11.86 10.36
CA ASP A 143 13.88 10.73 9.48
C ASP A 143 14.21 11.14 8.03
N TYR A 144 13.84 12.37 7.63
CA TYR A 144 13.99 12.87 6.26
C TYR A 144 14.63 14.23 6.20
N THR A 145 15.45 14.49 5.20
CA THR A 145 16.16 15.78 5.01
C THR A 145 15.20 16.90 4.64
N ARG A 146 14.18 16.60 3.86
CA ARG A 146 13.13 17.53 3.42
C ARG A 146 11.76 16.85 3.42
N VAL A 147 10.72 17.67 3.59
CA VAL A 147 9.32 17.26 3.44
C VAL A 147 8.73 18.08 2.32
N LEU A 148 8.21 17.40 1.31
CA LEU A 148 7.61 17.95 0.10
C LEU A 148 6.15 17.58 0.04
N LEU A 149 5.30 18.47 -0.44
CA LEU A 149 3.91 18.16 -0.79
C LEU A 149 3.83 18.02 -2.31
N ASP A 150 3.31 16.89 -2.76
CA ASP A 150 2.92 16.74 -4.15
C ASP A 150 1.62 17.50 -4.40
N LEU A 151 1.66 18.48 -5.29
CA LEU A 151 0.46 19.27 -5.62
C LEU A 151 -0.48 18.53 -6.56
N GLU A 152 -0.01 17.47 -7.23
CA GLU A 152 -0.89 16.54 -7.92
C GLU A 152 -1.63 15.70 -6.89
N ALA A 153 -2.91 16.05 -6.70
CA ALA A 153 -3.73 15.40 -5.68
C ALA A 153 -3.89 13.91 -5.98
N ARG A 154 -3.76 13.11 -4.91
CA ARG A 154 -4.00 11.69 -5.00
C ARG A 154 -5.50 11.41 -5.08
N HIS A 155 -5.92 10.75 -6.16
CA HIS A 155 -7.28 10.22 -6.28
C HIS A 155 -7.39 8.87 -5.55
N GLU A 156 -8.45 8.67 -4.76
CA GLU A 156 -8.79 7.35 -4.21
C GLU A 156 -9.21 6.43 -5.35
N GLN A 157 -8.54 5.28 -5.45
CA GLN A 157 -8.88 4.20 -6.39
C GLN A 157 -9.80 3.17 -5.73
#